data_e3fef778cb1df0e2fcfe8708bea68fe9
#
_entry.id   e3fef778cb1df0e2fcfe8708bea68fe9
#
_cell.length_a   1.000
_cell.length_b   1.000
_cell.length_c   1.000
_cell.angle_alpha   90.00
_cell.angle_beta   90.00
_cell.angle_gamma   90.00
#
_symmetry.space_group_name_H-M   'P 1'
#
loop_
_entity.id
_entity.type
_entity.pdbx_description
1 polymer ?
#
loop_
_entity_poly.entity_id
_entity_poly.type
_entity_poly.pdbx_seq_one_letter_code
_entity_poly.pdbx_strand_id
1 'polypeptide(L)'
;MDDEISRALEANRNFYAALERRNIGEMEECWSHGDDIACTHPGWHRLDGWDEISRSWRAIFANSRAWRVRCEGERALVSGDLAVIFCLEKLEAVGAQGEPARMQATNVFRKESEAWKMVHHHASPMPDVEASEEEDTVN
;
A
#
# COMPACT_ATOMS: atom_id res chain seq x y z
N MET A 1 -19.05 -2.02 14.82
CA MET A 1 -18.73 -0.97 13.84
C MET A 1 -17.29 -0.55 13.90
N ASP A 2 -16.87 -0.09 15.05
CA ASP A 2 -15.47 0.26 15.24
C ASP A 2 -14.54 -0.91 15.04
N ASP A 3 -15.02 -2.13 15.33
CA ASP A 3 -14.23 -3.34 15.16
C ASP A 3 -13.87 -3.59 13.70
N GLU A 4 -14.79 -3.34 12.78
CA GLU A 4 -14.50 -3.57 11.36
C GLU A 4 -13.51 -2.53 10.83
N ILE A 5 -13.65 -1.29 11.24
CA ILE A 5 -12.68 -0.25 10.87
C ILE A 5 -11.31 -0.62 11.44
N SER A 6 -11.26 -1.02 12.71
CA SER A 6 -10.00 -1.41 13.35
C SER A 6 -9.35 -2.59 12.66
N ARG A 7 -10.14 -3.58 12.26
CA ARG A 7 -9.62 -4.76 11.57
C ARG A 7 -9.08 -4.42 10.19
N ALA A 8 -9.78 -3.53 9.48
CA ALA A 8 -9.32 -3.09 8.16
C ALA A 8 -8.01 -2.31 8.28
N LEU A 9 -7.92 -1.43 9.29
CA LEU A 9 -6.69 -0.69 9.55
C LEU A 9 -5.55 -1.62 9.92
N GLU A 10 -5.84 -2.67 10.69
CA GLU A 10 -4.83 -3.67 11.03
C GLU A 10 -4.33 -4.40 9.79
N ALA A 11 -5.24 -4.77 8.87
CA ALA A 11 -4.86 -5.40 7.62
C ALA A 11 -3.95 -4.48 6.81
N ASN A 12 -4.25 -3.19 6.81
CA ASN A 12 -3.43 -2.18 6.13
C ASN A 12 -2.02 -2.13 6.74
N ARG A 13 -1.94 -2.13 8.06
CA ARG A 13 -0.65 -2.12 8.75
C ARG A 13 0.15 -3.38 8.50
N ASN A 14 -0.52 -4.52 8.42
CA ASN A 14 0.14 -5.79 8.11
C ASN A 14 0.74 -5.77 6.71
N PHE A 15 0.05 -5.15 5.76
CA PHE A 15 0.58 -4.97 4.41
C PHE A 15 1.89 -4.16 4.45
N TYR A 16 1.91 -3.04 5.16
CA TYR A 16 3.12 -2.22 5.23
C TYR A 16 4.23 -2.89 6.03
N ALA A 17 3.90 -3.70 7.02
CA ALA A 17 4.90 -4.49 7.74
C ALA A 17 5.55 -5.52 6.82
N ALA A 18 4.75 -6.20 5.99
CA ALA A 18 5.27 -7.15 5.02
C ALA A 18 6.17 -6.45 4.00
N LEU A 19 5.77 -5.25 3.57
CA LEU A 19 6.54 -4.45 2.64
C LEU A 19 7.90 -4.07 3.24
N GLU A 20 7.91 -3.61 4.48
CA GLU A 20 9.15 -3.24 5.17
C GLU A 20 10.08 -4.43 5.34
N ARG A 21 9.52 -5.57 5.72
CA ARG A 21 10.31 -6.78 5.91
C ARG A 21 10.73 -7.44 4.61
N ARG A 22 10.14 -7.02 3.50
CA ARG A 22 10.36 -7.64 2.19
C ARG A 22 10.14 -9.15 2.28
N ASN A 23 9.06 -9.51 2.96
CA ASN A 23 8.73 -10.91 3.22
C ASN A 23 7.61 -11.33 2.29
N ILE A 24 7.92 -12.17 1.31
CA ILE A 24 6.93 -12.55 0.31
C ILE A 24 5.80 -13.38 0.89
N GLY A 25 6.08 -14.24 1.85
CA GLY A 25 5.05 -15.03 2.50
C GLY A 25 4.02 -14.19 3.22
N GLU A 26 4.50 -13.18 3.97
CA GLU A 26 3.61 -12.23 4.66
C GLU A 26 2.81 -11.41 3.65
N MET A 27 3.47 -10.99 2.57
CA MET A 27 2.78 -10.22 1.53
C MET A 27 1.68 -11.06 0.87
N GLU A 28 1.96 -12.32 0.58
CA GLU A 28 0.96 -13.22 0.01
C GLU A 28 -0.27 -13.34 0.90
N GLU A 29 -0.06 -13.39 2.20
CA GLU A 29 -1.18 -13.50 3.14
C GLU A 29 -2.05 -12.25 3.20
N CYS A 30 -1.47 -11.10 2.87
CA CYS A 30 -2.22 -9.84 2.87
C CYS A 30 -3.22 -9.74 1.73
N TRP A 31 -2.99 -10.45 0.63
CA TRP A 31 -3.75 -10.31 -0.60
C TRP A 31 -4.80 -11.38 -0.80
N SER A 32 -5.90 -11.01 -1.45
CA SER A 32 -6.78 -11.97 -2.09
C SER A 32 -6.02 -12.57 -3.27
N HIS A 33 -6.24 -13.85 -3.57
CA HIS A 33 -5.57 -14.51 -4.68
C HIS A 33 -6.51 -14.76 -5.87
N GLY A 34 -7.54 -13.93 -5.97
CA GLY A 34 -8.47 -14.00 -7.07
C GLY A 34 -7.92 -13.43 -8.37
N ASP A 35 -8.71 -13.50 -9.41
CA ASP A 35 -8.37 -12.93 -10.70
C ASP A 35 -8.99 -11.55 -10.90
N ASP A 36 -9.77 -11.09 -9.94
CA ASP A 36 -10.44 -9.79 -9.98
C ASP A 36 -9.69 -8.70 -9.21
N ILE A 37 -8.44 -8.96 -8.84
CA ILE A 37 -7.63 -8.02 -8.08
C ILE A 37 -6.68 -7.24 -9.00
N ALA A 38 -6.25 -6.07 -8.54
CA ALA A 38 -5.39 -5.20 -9.34
C ALA A 38 -4.39 -4.47 -8.46
N CYS A 39 -3.24 -4.14 -9.02
CA CYS A 39 -2.20 -3.43 -8.30
C CYS A 39 -1.44 -2.51 -9.26
N THR A 40 -1.19 -1.27 -8.85
CA THR A 40 -0.37 -0.34 -9.61
C THR A 40 0.71 0.21 -8.69
N HIS A 41 1.94 -0.23 -8.89
CA HIS A 41 3.10 0.32 -8.18
C HIS A 41 3.44 1.70 -8.74
N PRO A 42 4.11 2.54 -7.97
CA PRO A 42 4.48 3.88 -8.46
C PRO A 42 5.21 3.81 -9.79
N GLY A 43 4.63 4.42 -10.82
CA GLY A 43 5.23 4.45 -12.14
C GLY A 43 5.00 3.22 -13.01
N TRP A 44 4.30 2.24 -12.51
CA TRP A 44 4.04 1.00 -13.27
C TRP A 44 2.69 1.07 -13.97
N HIS A 45 2.51 0.19 -14.95
CA HIS A 45 1.18 -0.11 -15.50
C HIS A 45 0.42 -0.94 -14.49
N ARG A 46 -0.90 -0.93 -14.61
CA ARG A 46 -1.73 -1.76 -13.75
C ARG A 46 -1.46 -3.23 -14.00
N LEU A 47 -1.32 -3.97 -12.91
CA LEU A 47 -1.18 -5.42 -12.93
C LEU A 47 -2.51 -6.03 -12.54
N ASP A 48 -2.91 -7.10 -13.19
CA ASP A 48 -4.18 -7.76 -12.95
C ASP A 48 -3.97 -9.21 -12.53
N GLY A 49 -4.64 -9.60 -11.46
CA GLY A 49 -4.61 -10.97 -10.97
C GLY A 49 -3.40 -11.31 -10.14
N TRP A 50 -3.53 -12.36 -9.34
CA TRP A 50 -2.51 -12.71 -8.36
C TRP A 50 -1.18 -13.10 -8.99
N ASP A 51 -1.20 -13.79 -10.14
CA ASP A 51 0.07 -14.22 -10.78
C ASP A 51 0.96 -13.04 -11.11
N GLU A 52 0.41 -12.01 -11.74
CA GLU A 52 1.18 -10.81 -12.09
C GLU A 52 1.60 -10.04 -10.84
N ILE A 53 0.66 -9.88 -9.91
CA ILE A 53 0.92 -9.12 -8.68
C ILE A 53 1.98 -9.82 -7.84
N SER A 54 1.87 -11.13 -7.68
CA SER A 54 2.83 -11.92 -6.92
C SER A 54 4.24 -11.80 -7.52
N ARG A 55 4.34 -11.92 -8.83
CA ARG A 55 5.63 -11.78 -9.51
C ARG A 55 6.24 -10.41 -9.30
N SER A 56 5.41 -9.37 -9.31
CA SER A 56 5.90 -8.02 -9.09
C SER A 56 6.49 -7.84 -7.69
N TRP A 57 5.82 -8.36 -6.67
CA TRP A 57 6.33 -8.27 -5.30
C TRP A 57 7.63 -9.04 -5.15
N ARG A 58 7.73 -10.23 -5.76
CA ARG A 58 8.97 -11.00 -5.72
C ARG A 58 10.13 -10.24 -6.36
N ALA A 59 9.87 -9.60 -7.49
CA ALA A 59 10.89 -8.81 -8.18
C ALA A 59 11.29 -7.58 -7.36
N ILE A 60 10.33 -6.89 -6.79
CA ILE A 60 10.60 -5.70 -5.97
C ILE A 60 11.46 -6.10 -4.76
N PHE A 61 11.10 -7.17 -4.07
CA PHE A 61 11.83 -7.60 -2.88
C PHE A 61 13.21 -8.11 -3.21
N ALA A 62 13.38 -8.77 -4.36
CA ALA A 62 14.69 -9.25 -4.78
C ALA A 62 15.64 -8.11 -5.16
N ASN A 63 15.09 -7.00 -5.62
CA ASN A 63 15.90 -5.88 -6.12
C ASN A 63 15.96 -4.69 -5.15
N SER A 64 15.30 -4.79 -4.02
CA SER A 64 15.26 -3.69 -3.04
C SER A 64 16.33 -3.87 -1.98
N ARG A 65 16.84 -2.75 -1.50
CA ARG A 65 17.69 -2.72 -0.32
C ARG A 65 16.80 -2.62 0.91
N ALA A 66 17.38 -2.84 2.07
CA ALA A 66 16.67 -2.65 3.33
C ALA A 66 16.11 -1.23 3.41
N TRP A 67 14.87 -1.10 3.79
CA TRP A 67 14.21 0.19 3.88
C TRP A 67 13.33 0.24 5.13
N ARG A 68 12.96 1.46 5.49
CA ARG A 68 11.93 1.70 6.49
C ARG A 68 10.69 2.15 5.75
N VAL A 69 9.56 1.59 6.15
CA VAL A 69 8.28 1.91 5.51
C VAL A 69 7.34 2.38 6.60
N ARG A 70 6.79 3.57 6.42
CA ARG A 70 5.80 4.13 7.34
C ARG A 70 4.53 4.42 6.59
N CYS A 71 3.42 4.14 7.24
CA CYS A 71 2.11 4.48 6.74
C CYS A 71 1.52 5.51 7.68
N GLU A 72 1.16 6.67 7.16
CA GLU A 72 0.66 7.78 7.97
C GLU A 72 -0.66 8.29 7.41
N GLY A 73 -1.42 8.95 8.27
CA GLY A 73 -2.65 9.62 7.85
C GLY A 73 -3.71 8.69 7.34
N GLU A 74 -3.79 7.49 7.89
CA GLU A 74 -4.77 6.51 7.46
C GLU A 74 -6.19 7.01 7.66
N ARG A 75 -7.02 6.84 6.64
CA ARG A 75 -8.44 7.13 6.72
C ARG A 75 -9.20 5.99 6.07
N ALA A 76 -10.09 5.38 6.82
CA ALA A 76 -10.79 4.17 6.38
C ALA A 76 -12.27 4.44 6.14
N LEU A 77 -12.78 3.86 5.06
CA LEU A 77 -14.20 3.78 4.77
C LEU A 77 -14.54 2.30 4.71
N VAL A 78 -15.55 1.89 5.46
CA VAL A 78 -16.00 0.49 5.41
C VAL A 78 -17.47 0.48 4.99
N SER A 79 -17.77 -0.31 3.98
CA SER A 79 -19.13 -0.47 3.47
C SER A 79 -19.34 -1.93 3.13
N GLY A 80 -20.11 -2.64 3.97
CA GLY A 80 -20.33 -4.07 3.79
C GLY A 80 -19.02 -4.83 3.82
N ASP A 81 -18.73 -5.56 2.77
CA ASP A 81 -17.53 -6.39 2.67
C ASP A 81 -16.32 -5.67 2.08
N LEU A 82 -16.42 -4.37 1.85
CA LEU A 82 -15.32 -3.61 1.28
C LEU A 82 -14.84 -2.53 2.25
N ALA A 83 -13.54 -2.34 2.26
CA ALA A 83 -12.90 -1.27 3.01
C ALA A 83 -11.94 -0.54 2.09
N VAL A 84 -11.97 0.78 2.12
CA VAL A 84 -11.04 1.61 1.36
C VAL A 84 -10.23 2.41 2.35
N ILE A 85 -8.90 2.34 2.22
CA ILE A 85 -8.01 3.06 3.12
C ILE A 85 -7.14 3.99 2.30
N PHE A 86 -7.17 5.27 2.65
CA PHE A 86 -6.29 6.28 2.08
C PHE A 86 -5.15 6.52 3.04
N CYS A 87 -3.93 6.59 2.55
CA CYS A 87 -2.80 6.84 3.43
C CYS A 87 -1.62 7.42 2.68
N LEU A 88 -0.65 7.88 3.45
CA LEU A 88 0.61 8.37 2.95
C LEU A 88 1.68 7.35 3.27
N GLU A 89 2.46 6.97 2.25
CA GLU A 89 3.58 6.06 2.45
C GLU A 89 4.86 6.87 2.49
N LYS A 90 5.73 6.53 3.43
CA LYS A 90 7.09 7.07 3.48
C LYS A 90 8.05 5.91 3.37
N LEU A 91 8.91 5.96 2.37
CA LEU A 91 9.88 4.91 2.09
C LEU A 91 11.27 5.48 2.17
N GLU A 92 12.10 4.90 3.03
CA GLU A 92 13.44 5.42 3.28
C GLU A 92 14.43 4.26 3.28
N ALA A 93 15.38 4.27 2.35
CA ALA A 93 16.43 3.26 2.34
C ALA A 93 17.30 3.43 3.58
N VAL A 94 17.60 2.31 4.23
CA VAL A 94 18.45 2.34 5.44
C VAL A 94 19.82 2.87 5.07
N GLY A 95 20.26 3.89 5.81
CA GLY A 95 21.55 4.54 5.56
C GLY A 95 21.54 5.59 4.46
N ALA A 96 20.43 5.78 3.78
CA ALA A 96 20.34 6.82 2.75
C ALA A 96 20.24 8.20 3.41
N GLN A 97 20.77 9.20 2.72
CA GLN A 97 20.66 10.58 3.14
C GLN A 97 19.59 11.26 2.30
N GLY A 98 18.96 12.28 2.87
CA GLY A 98 17.95 13.06 2.19
C GLY A 98 16.55 12.67 2.64
N GLU A 99 15.57 13.24 1.96
CA GLU A 99 14.18 13.07 2.31
C GLU A 99 13.67 11.68 1.90
N PRO A 100 12.76 11.09 2.70
CA PRO A 100 12.14 9.83 2.28
C PRO A 100 11.30 10.04 1.03
N ALA A 101 11.17 8.99 0.24
CA ALA A 101 10.22 8.99 -0.86
C ALA A 101 8.81 8.95 -0.28
N ARG A 102 7.92 9.77 -0.84
CA ARG A 102 6.53 9.88 -0.37
C ARG A 102 5.59 9.49 -1.48
N MET A 103 4.61 8.67 -1.11
CA MET A 103 3.59 8.21 -2.04
C MET A 103 2.23 8.45 -1.44
N GLN A 104 1.26 8.74 -2.28
CA GLN A 104 -0.14 8.68 -1.88
C GLN A 104 -0.64 7.31 -2.27
N ALA A 105 -1.34 6.66 -1.36
CA ALA A 105 -1.82 5.31 -1.63
C ALA A 105 -3.30 5.17 -1.33
N THR A 106 -3.95 4.35 -2.16
CA THR A 106 -5.31 3.90 -1.94
C THR A 106 -5.28 2.38 -1.92
N ASN A 107 -5.72 1.82 -0.80
CA ASN A 107 -5.73 0.38 -0.59
C ASN A 107 -7.15 -0.07 -0.37
N VAL A 108 -7.57 -1.07 -1.13
CA VAL A 108 -8.93 -1.61 -1.02
C VAL A 108 -8.83 -3.05 -0.51
N PHE A 109 -9.61 -3.35 0.50
CA PHE A 109 -9.68 -4.68 1.09
C PHE A 109 -11.09 -5.22 0.96
N ARG A 110 -11.18 -6.52 0.80
CA ARG A 110 -12.46 -7.22 0.76
C ARG A 110 -12.46 -8.28 1.87
N LYS A 111 -13.57 -8.39 2.56
CA LYS A 111 -13.69 -9.37 3.63
C LYS A 111 -13.93 -10.76 3.01
N GLU A 112 -12.98 -11.65 3.26
CA GLU A 112 -13.04 -13.03 2.79
C GLU A 112 -12.85 -13.95 3.98
N SER A 113 -13.84 -14.77 4.26
CA SER A 113 -13.79 -15.73 5.40
C SER A 113 -13.33 -15.04 6.69
N GLU A 114 -13.96 -13.93 7.02
CA GLU A 114 -13.71 -13.13 8.24
C GLU A 114 -12.38 -12.39 8.26
N ALA A 115 -11.60 -12.43 7.18
CA ALA A 115 -10.33 -11.70 7.09
C ALA A 115 -10.41 -10.65 6.00
N TRP A 116 -9.83 -9.49 6.25
CA TRP A 116 -9.75 -8.44 5.26
C TRP A 116 -8.53 -8.72 4.37
N LYS A 117 -8.77 -8.93 3.08
CA LYS A 117 -7.73 -9.23 2.10
C LYS A 117 -7.65 -8.12 1.07
N MET A 118 -6.44 -7.72 0.73
CA MET A 118 -6.22 -6.64 -0.23
C MET A 118 -6.66 -7.09 -1.62
N VAL A 119 -7.47 -6.27 -2.28
CA VAL A 119 -7.91 -6.51 -3.64
C VAL A 119 -7.40 -5.44 -4.59
N HIS A 120 -6.90 -4.34 -4.05
CA HIS A 120 -6.32 -3.26 -4.86
C HIS A 120 -5.34 -2.45 -4.05
N HIS A 121 -4.23 -2.11 -4.69
CA HIS A 121 -3.23 -1.21 -4.14
C HIS A 121 -2.79 -0.31 -5.29
N HIS A 122 -2.83 0.99 -5.06
CA HIS A 122 -2.36 1.95 -6.04
C HIS A 122 -1.61 3.04 -5.30
N ALA A 123 -0.34 3.20 -5.63
CA ALA A 123 0.48 4.23 -5.02
C ALA A 123 1.08 5.11 -6.10
N SER A 124 1.15 6.39 -5.84
CA SER A 124 1.73 7.34 -6.77
C SER A 124 2.64 8.32 -6.03
N PRO A 125 3.73 8.75 -6.66
CA PRO A 125 4.64 9.71 -6.02
C PRO A 125 3.95 11.02 -5.71
N MET A 126 4.33 11.62 -4.58
CA MET A 126 3.88 12.95 -4.22
C MET A 126 4.93 13.96 -4.65
N PRO A 127 4.51 15.16 -5.04
CA PRO A 127 5.47 16.24 -5.28
C PRO A 127 6.15 16.66 -3.96
N ASP A 128 7.25 17.38 -4.07
CA ASP A 128 7.92 17.95 -2.91
C ASP A 128 6.96 18.84 -2.12
N VAL A 129 7.24 18.98 -0.82
CA VAL A 129 6.43 19.82 0.06
C VAL A 129 6.36 21.25 -0.49
N GLU A 130 7.49 21.78 -0.96
CA GLU A 130 7.53 23.12 -1.53
C GLU A 130 6.67 23.24 -2.79
N ALA A 131 6.76 22.24 -3.68
CA ALA A 131 5.95 22.23 -4.89
C ALA A 131 4.46 22.15 -4.55
N SER A 132 4.11 21.37 -3.55
CA SER A 132 2.71 21.26 -3.09
C SER A 132 2.19 22.58 -2.56
N GLU A 133 3.00 23.29 -1.79
CA GLU A 133 2.62 24.59 -1.25
C GLU A 133 2.42 25.61 -2.35
N GLU A 134 3.29 25.60 -3.35
CA GLU A 134 3.16 26.49 -4.50
C GLU A 134 1.88 26.22 -5.29
N GLU A 135 1.56 24.97 -5.49
CA GLU A 135 0.32 24.57 -6.15
C GLU A 135 -0.91 25.05 -5.38
N ASP A 136 -0.88 24.91 -4.08
CA ASP A 136 -1.97 25.36 -3.23
C ASP A 136 -2.17 26.86 -3.31
N THR A 137 -1.10 27.63 -3.40
CA THR A 137 -1.19 29.08 -3.48
C THR A 137 -1.67 29.57 -4.84
N VAL A 138 -1.43 28.81 -5.89
CA VAL A 138 -1.88 29.18 -7.25
C VAL A 138 -3.37 28.93 -7.44
N ASN A 139 -3.90 27.97 -6.75
CA ASN A 139 -5.32 27.62 -6.85
C ASN A 139 -6.17 28.46 -5.91
#